data_7aa6c99ce88ccd39676976f79b81e145
#
_entry.id   7aa6c99ce88ccd39676976f79b81e145
#
_cell.length_a   1.000
_cell.length_b   1.000
_cell.length_c   1.000
_cell.angle_alpha   90.00
_cell.angle_beta   90.00
_cell.angle_gamma   90.00
#
_symmetry.space_group_name_H-M   'P 1'
#
loop_
_entity.id
_entity.type
_entity.pdbx_description
1 polymer ?
#
loop_
_entity_poly.entity_id
_entity_poly.type
_entity_poly.pdbx_seq_one_letter_code
_entity_poly.pdbx_strand_id
1 'polypeptide(L)'
;MDFKVLVEQYRSELFDSVLPFWLKNSQDKEYGGYFSCLDRDGSVYDTDKFVWLQGREIWLFSMLYNKVEKRREWLDCAIQGAEFLKKYGHDGNYNWYFSLDRQGNPLVEPYNIFSYTFAVMAFGQLYIATGNEEYAEIAKKTFDIILSKADNPKGKWNKIHKGTRDLKNFALPMILCNLALEIEPLLSTECLSRTFENCIHEVMEVFLRPELGGLVVENVLENGELSDCFEGRHMNPGHSLEAMWFIMDLGKRLDRPELIMKAKDTALKMVNYGWDKELSLIHI
;
A
#
# COMPACT_ATOMS: atom_id res chain seq x y z
N MET A 1 10.55 -7.11 -27.61
CA MET A 1 10.35 -7.82 -26.32
C MET A 1 9.15 -8.74 -26.51
N ASP A 2 9.31 -10.04 -26.25
CA ASP A 2 8.20 -11.00 -26.36
C ASP A 2 7.47 -11.09 -25.02
N PHE A 3 6.27 -10.50 -24.95
CA PHE A 3 5.46 -10.49 -23.74
C PHE A 3 5.07 -11.89 -23.26
N LYS A 4 4.97 -12.88 -24.14
CA LYS A 4 4.66 -14.27 -23.76
C LYS A 4 5.79 -14.87 -22.92
N VAL A 5 7.04 -14.63 -23.32
CA VAL A 5 8.21 -15.10 -22.57
C VAL A 5 8.26 -14.43 -21.19
N LEU A 6 7.99 -13.12 -21.12
CA LEU A 6 7.96 -12.42 -19.83
C LEU A 6 6.83 -12.91 -18.91
N VAL A 7 5.64 -13.13 -19.45
CA VAL A 7 4.51 -13.68 -18.66
C VAL A 7 4.89 -15.04 -18.08
N GLU A 8 5.47 -15.94 -18.89
CA GLU A 8 5.87 -17.26 -18.40
C GLU A 8 6.97 -17.17 -17.34
N GLN A 9 7.98 -16.31 -17.56
CA GLN A 9 9.04 -16.09 -16.59
C GLN A 9 8.50 -15.59 -15.23
N TYR A 10 7.69 -14.53 -15.24
CA TYR A 10 7.14 -13.97 -13.98
C TYR A 10 6.15 -14.92 -13.33
N ARG A 11 5.36 -15.66 -14.12
CA ARG A 11 4.45 -16.66 -13.61
C ARG A 11 5.20 -17.79 -12.91
N SER A 12 6.21 -18.36 -13.56
CA SER A 12 7.03 -19.43 -12.97
C SER A 12 7.72 -18.96 -11.70
N GLU A 13 8.35 -17.77 -11.72
CA GLU A 13 8.99 -17.24 -10.51
C GLU A 13 8.02 -17.08 -9.35
N LEU A 14 6.82 -16.54 -9.61
CA LEU A 14 5.82 -16.36 -8.57
C LEU A 14 5.31 -17.71 -8.02
N PHE A 15 4.89 -18.64 -8.90
CA PHE A 15 4.18 -19.86 -8.49
C PHE A 15 5.11 -21.00 -8.09
N ASP A 16 6.31 -21.08 -8.63
CA ASP A 16 7.23 -22.20 -8.42
C ASP A 16 8.31 -21.85 -7.38
N SER A 17 8.54 -20.55 -7.10
CA SER A 17 9.58 -20.06 -6.19
C SER A 17 9.01 -19.25 -5.03
N VAL A 18 8.43 -18.06 -5.31
CA VAL A 18 8.06 -17.08 -4.28
C VAL A 18 6.93 -17.58 -3.39
N LEU A 19 5.79 -17.98 -3.96
CA LEU A 19 4.63 -18.41 -3.16
C LEU A 19 4.90 -19.67 -2.33
N PRO A 20 5.55 -20.73 -2.85
CA PRO A 20 5.91 -21.91 -2.05
C PRO A 20 6.83 -21.55 -0.87
N PHE A 21 7.79 -20.63 -1.07
CA PHE A 21 8.68 -20.21 0.01
C PHE A 21 7.90 -19.57 1.16
N TRP A 22 7.02 -18.61 0.88
CA TRP A 22 6.25 -17.92 1.91
C TRP A 22 5.21 -18.83 2.56
N LEU A 23 4.45 -19.59 1.80
CA LEU A 23 3.50 -20.57 2.34
C LEU A 23 4.14 -21.58 3.31
N LYS A 24 5.39 -21.99 3.03
CA LYS A 24 6.11 -22.96 3.85
C LYS A 24 6.69 -22.33 5.11
N ASN A 25 7.26 -21.13 5.02
CA ASN A 25 8.17 -20.60 6.04
C ASN A 25 7.59 -19.44 6.86
N SER A 26 6.60 -18.69 6.34
CA SER A 26 6.10 -17.49 7.03
C SER A 26 5.13 -17.76 8.17
N GLN A 27 4.34 -18.81 8.11
CA GLN A 27 3.26 -19.05 9.07
C GLN A 27 3.78 -19.44 10.47
N ASP A 28 3.45 -18.63 11.49
CA ASP A 28 3.65 -19.02 12.89
C ASP A 28 2.49 -19.89 13.36
N LYS A 29 2.72 -21.21 13.37
CA LYS A 29 1.71 -22.20 13.74
C LYS A 29 1.44 -22.28 15.24
N GLU A 30 2.29 -21.66 16.07
CA GLU A 30 2.17 -21.69 17.52
C GLU A 30 1.32 -20.51 18.03
N TYR A 31 1.62 -19.28 17.55
CA TYR A 31 0.96 -18.07 18.03
C TYR A 31 0.05 -17.41 16.98
N GLY A 32 0.09 -17.85 15.74
CA GLY A 32 -0.65 -17.26 14.62
C GLY A 32 0.11 -16.09 13.97
N GLY A 33 -0.44 -15.57 12.87
CA GLY A 33 0.23 -14.56 12.07
C GLY A 33 1.42 -15.11 11.30
N TYR A 34 2.34 -14.22 10.90
CA TYR A 34 3.46 -14.57 10.04
C TYR A 34 4.79 -14.12 10.62
N PHE A 35 5.83 -14.90 10.38
CA PHE A 35 7.21 -14.44 10.49
C PHE A 35 7.57 -13.60 9.27
N SER A 36 7.95 -12.36 9.48
CA SER A 36 8.34 -11.43 8.41
C SER A 36 9.86 -11.29 8.25
N CYS A 37 10.62 -11.79 9.20
CA CYS A 37 12.09 -11.73 9.22
C CYS A 37 12.68 -13.12 8.97
N LEU A 38 12.72 -13.50 7.68
CA LEU A 38 13.20 -14.79 7.22
C LEU A 38 14.52 -14.62 6.45
N ASP A 39 15.46 -15.53 6.65
CA ASP A 39 16.65 -15.65 5.79
C ASP A 39 16.30 -16.40 4.50
N ARG A 40 17.23 -16.43 3.55
CA ARG A 40 17.04 -17.05 2.21
C ARG A 40 16.71 -18.53 2.24
N ASP A 41 17.14 -19.25 3.27
CA ASP A 41 16.81 -20.66 3.49
C ASP A 41 15.46 -20.88 4.20
N GLY A 42 14.77 -19.79 4.60
CA GLY A 42 13.52 -19.81 5.32
C GLY A 42 13.67 -19.89 6.85
N SER A 43 14.88 -19.82 7.38
CA SER A 43 15.10 -19.71 8.83
C SER A 43 14.66 -18.36 9.36
N VAL A 44 13.99 -18.40 10.52
CA VAL A 44 13.50 -17.18 11.19
C VAL A 44 14.66 -16.60 12.01
N TYR A 45 15.09 -15.36 11.71
CA TYR A 45 16.14 -14.67 12.46
C TYR A 45 15.60 -13.61 13.42
N ASP A 46 14.34 -13.17 13.26
CA ASP A 46 13.63 -12.31 14.20
C ASP A 46 12.15 -12.70 14.22
N THR A 47 11.53 -12.63 15.39
CA THR A 47 10.14 -13.03 15.58
C THR A 47 9.17 -11.88 15.75
N ASP A 48 9.63 -10.63 15.73
CA ASP A 48 8.78 -9.46 15.77
C ASP A 48 7.86 -9.41 14.55
N LYS A 49 6.61 -9.05 14.79
CA LYS A 49 5.56 -9.03 13.77
C LYS A 49 5.17 -7.60 13.45
N PHE A 50 5.55 -7.14 12.27
CA PHE A 50 5.19 -5.81 11.78
C PHE A 50 3.78 -5.83 11.20
N VAL A 51 2.88 -5.05 11.78
CA VAL A 51 1.44 -5.06 11.44
C VAL A 51 1.19 -4.82 9.95
N TRP A 52 1.94 -3.90 9.34
CA TRP A 52 1.82 -3.63 7.90
C TRP A 52 2.24 -4.82 7.02
N LEU A 53 3.25 -5.61 7.45
CA LEU A 53 3.65 -6.84 6.74
C LEU A 53 2.63 -7.97 6.94
N GLN A 54 2.08 -8.11 8.15
CA GLN A 54 0.98 -9.04 8.42
C GLN A 54 -0.20 -8.74 7.49
N GLY A 55 -0.62 -7.46 7.42
CA GLY A 55 -1.70 -7.05 6.53
C GLY A 55 -1.39 -7.30 5.05
N ARG A 56 -0.14 -7.03 4.61
CA ARG A 56 0.28 -7.26 3.22
C ARG A 56 0.24 -8.73 2.83
N GLU A 57 0.64 -9.65 3.71
CA GLU A 57 0.62 -11.08 3.43
C GLU A 57 -0.82 -11.62 3.39
N ILE A 58 -1.69 -11.18 4.31
CA ILE A 58 -3.13 -11.49 4.26
C ILE A 58 -3.73 -11.02 2.94
N TRP A 59 -3.46 -9.76 2.55
CA TRP A 59 -3.91 -9.18 1.29
C TRP A 59 -3.43 -10.01 0.08
N LEU A 60 -2.15 -10.35 0.05
CA LEU A 60 -1.56 -11.11 -1.06
C LEU A 60 -2.30 -12.43 -1.29
N PHE A 61 -2.42 -13.26 -0.26
CA PHE A 61 -3.06 -14.57 -0.41
C PHE A 61 -4.56 -14.48 -0.67
N SER A 62 -5.26 -13.49 -0.09
CA SER A 62 -6.67 -13.22 -0.38
C SER A 62 -6.86 -12.75 -1.82
N MET A 63 -6.02 -11.84 -2.30
CA MET A 63 -6.05 -11.32 -3.67
C MET A 63 -5.76 -12.42 -4.69
N LEU A 64 -4.75 -13.26 -4.45
CA LEU A 64 -4.46 -14.43 -5.29
C LEU A 64 -5.66 -15.37 -5.37
N TYR A 65 -6.28 -15.65 -4.22
CA TYR A 65 -7.51 -16.45 -4.18
C TYR A 65 -8.66 -15.81 -4.97
N ASN A 66 -8.82 -14.49 -4.89
CA ASN A 66 -9.91 -13.78 -5.56
C ASN A 66 -9.70 -13.63 -7.06
N LYS A 67 -8.48 -13.27 -7.48
CA LYS A 67 -8.20 -12.79 -8.85
C LYS A 67 -7.44 -13.81 -9.72
N VAL A 68 -6.80 -14.82 -9.13
CA VAL A 68 -5.94 -15.75 -9.87
C VAL A 68 -6.49 -17.18 -9.86
N GLU A 69 -6.56 -17.82 -8.69
CA GLU A 69 -7.04 -19.20 -8.58
C GLU A 69 -7.63 -19.47 -7.18
N LYS A 70 -8.77 -20.15 -7.11
CA LYS A 70 -9.47 -20.49 -5.85
C LYS A 70 -8.76 -21.64 -5.09
N ARG A 71 -7.49 -21.45 -4.73
CA ARG A 71 -6.74 -22.43 -3.93
C ARG A 71 -7.08 -22.29 -2.45
N ARG A 72 -7.58 -23.34 -1.86
CA ARG A 72 -7.99 -23.36 -0.46
C ARG A 72 -6.82 -23.04 0.49
N GLU A 73 -5.62 -23.51 0.19
CA GLU A 73 -4.41 -23.25 0.97
C GLU A 73 -4.07 -21.76 1.10
N TRP A 74 -4.32 -20.95 0.06
CA TRP A 74 -4.11 -19.50 0.11
C TRP A 74 -5.13 -18.82 1.02
N LEU A 75 -6.40 -19.23 0.90
CA LEU A 75 -7.45 -18.68 1.75
C LEU A 75 -7.22 -19.04 3.23
N ASP A 76 -6.85 -20.28 3.52
CA ASP A 76 -6.56 -20.73 4.89
C ASP A 76 -5.36 -19.99 5.48
N CYS A 77 -4.29 -19.77 4.68
CA CYS A 77 -3.15 -18.95 5.07
C CYS A 77 -3.59 -17.52 5.41
N ALA A 78 -4.39 -16.89 4.55
CA ALA A 78 -4.89 -15.53 4.77
C ALA A 78 -5.77 -15.42 6.02
N ILE A 79 -6.68 -16.37 6.24
CA ILE A 79 -7.55 -16.41 7.42
C ILE A 79 -6.71 -16.54 8.70
N GLN A 80 -5.72 -17.45 8.72
CA GLN A 80 -4.85 -17.64 9.87
C GLN A 80 -4.14 -16.34 10.28
N GLY A 81 -3.59 -15.60 9.32
CA GLY A 81 -2.98 -14.29 9.57
C GLY A 81 -3.99 -13.24 10.04
N ALA A 82 -5.18 -13.23 9.44
CA ALA A 82 -6.23 -12.29 9.79
C ALA A 82 -6.77 -12.48 11.21
N GLU A 83 -6.94 -13.71 11.67
CA GLU A 83 -7.38 -13.97 13.05
C GLU A 83 -6.35 -13.48 14.08
N PHE A 84 -5.06 -13.63 13.78
CA PHE A 84 -4.00 -13.05 14.62
C PHE A 84 -4.07 -11.51 14.61
N LEU A 85 -4.12 -10.91 13.42
CA LEU A 85 -4.12 -9.47 13.25
C LEU A 85 -5.37 -8.81 13.86
N LYS A 86 -6.54 -9.42 13.69
CA LYS A 86 -7.80 -9.00 14.30
C LYS A 86 -7.73 -8.98 15.84
N LYS A 87 -7.09 -10.00 16.42
CA LYS A 87 -7.02 -10.14 17.88
C LYS A 87 -5.97 -9.24 18.52
N TYR A 88 -4.84 -9.03 17.88
CA TYR A 88 -3.66 -8.43 18.51
C TYR A 88 -3.17 -7.15 17.81
N GLY A 89 -3.55 -6.91 16.56
CA GLY A 89 -3.00 -5.86 15.71
C GLY A 89 -3.38 -4.44 16.10
N HIS A 90 -4.38 -4.25 16.96
CA HIS A 90 -4.92 -2.93 17.32
C HIS A 90 -5.42 -2.87 18.79
N ASP A 91 -5.67 -1.66 19.27
CA ASP A 91 -6.08 -1.35 20.66
C ASP A 91 -7.57 -1.60 20.97
N GLY A 92 -8.32 -2.28 20.12
CA GLY A 92 -9.77 -2.45 20.22
C GLY A 92 -10.58 -1.33 19.56
N ASN A 93 -9.98 -0.17 19.28
CA ASN A 93 -10.59 0.96 18.58
C ASN A 93 -10.05 1.13 17.15
N TYR A 94 -9.46 0.06 16.59
CA TYR A 94 -8.81 0.05 15.27
C TYR A 94 -7.64 1.05 15.10
N ASN A 95 -6.98 1.43 16.20
CA ASN A 95 -5.68 2.06 16.14
C ASN A 95 -4.62 0.95 16.01
N TRP A 96 -4.16 0.74 14.79
CA TRP A 96 -3.28 -0.36 14.44
C TRP A 96 -1.85 -0.09 14.89
N TYR A 97 -1.26 -1.01 15.67
CA TYR A 97 0.12 -0.93 16.10
C TYR A 97 1.09 -0.95 14.91
N PHE A 98 2.33 -0.54 15.15
CA PHE A 98 3.39 -0.68 14.15
C PHE A 98 4.01 -2.08 14.21
N SER A 99 4.37 -2.55 15.40
CA SER A 99 4.90 -3.90 15.61
C SER A 99 4.44 -4.52 16.91
N LEU A 100 4.46 -5.85 16.92
CA LEU A 100 4.09 -6.73 18.01
C LEU A 100 5.24 -7.71 18.25
N ASP A 101 5.35 -8.24 19.47
CA ASP A 101 6.18 -9.42 19.69
C ASP A 101 5.54 -10.68 19.06
N ARG A 102 6.22 -11.82 19.15
CA ARG A 102 5.74 -13.07 18.57
C ARG A 102 4.35 -13.48 19.09
N GLN A 103 4.06 -13.21 20.39
CA GLN A 103 2.81 -13.58 21.05
C GLN A 103 1.66 -12.60 20.74
N GLY A 104 1.97 -11.42 20.19
CA GLY A 104 0.99 -10.39 19.87
C GLY A 104 0.93 -9.24 20.88
N ASN A 105 1.89 -9.15 21.81
CA ASN A 105 1.97 -7.99 22.70
C ASN A 105 2.53 -6.78 21.95
N PRO A 106 1.94 -5.58 22.10
CA PRO A 106 2.40 -4.38 21.42
C PRO A 106 3.83 -3.98 21.80
N LEU A 107 4.69 -3.76 20.81
CA LEU A 107 6.04 -3.26 20.98
C LEU A 107 6.15 -1.79 20.60
N VAL A 108 5.56 -1.42 19.46
CA VAL A 108 5.65 -0.05 18.94
C VAL A 108 4.26 0.46 18.57
N GLU A 109 3.95 1.64 19.09
CA GLU A 109 2.73 2.39 18.82
C GLU A 109 2.61 2.80 17.34
N PRO A 110 1.40 3.04 16.82
CA PRO A 110 1.19 3.49 15.45
C PRO A 110 1.71 4.93 15.28
N TYR A 111 2.69 5.13 14.40
CA TYR A 111 3.27 6.47 14.12
C TYR A 111 3.04 6.94 12.68
N ASN A 112 2.35 6.16 11.86
CA ASN A 112 1.92 6.52 10.52
C ASN A 112 0.66 5.75 10.12
N ILE A 113 0.14 6.04 8.92
CA ILE A 113 -1.10 5.41 8.42
C ILE A 113 -0.88 4.04 7.76
N PHE A 114 0.35 3.59 7.51
CA PHE A 114 0.58 2.41 6.67
C PHE A 114 0.12 1.10 7.32
N SER A 115 0.20 0.95 8.65
CA SER A 115 -0.41 -0.20 9.32
C SER A 115 -1.92 -0.25 9.07
N TYR A 116 -2.58 0.91 9.05
CA TYR A 116 -4.01 1.02 8.77
C TYR A 116 -4.32 0.66 7.31
N THR A 117 -3.54 1.18 6.34
CA THR A 117 -3.81 0.93 4.92
C THR A 117 -3.72 -0.54 4.57
N PHE A 118 -2.70 -1.24 5.07
CA PHE A 118 -2.58 -2.68 4.84
C PHE A 118 -3.61 -3.51 5.60
N ALA A 119 -4.08 -3.06 6.77
CA ALA A 119 -5.21 -3.70 7.44
C ALA A 119 -6.50 -3.56 6.60
N VAL A 120 -6.79 -2.38 6.04
CA VAL A 120 -7.94 -2.19 5.13
C VAL A 120 -7.86 -3.12 3.92
N MET A 121 -6.69 -3.19 3.26
CA MET A 121 -6.49 -4.07 2.11
C MET A 121 -6.70 -5.54 2.47
N ALA A 122 -6.13 -5.97 3.59
CA ALA A 122 -6.22 -7.33 4.10
C ALA A 122 -7.66 -7.76 4.35
N PHE A 123 -8.35 -7.03 5.20
CA PHE A 123 -9.72 -7.36 5.58
C PHE A 123 -10.72 -7.11 4.44
N GLY A 124 -10.48 -6.12 3.59
CA GLY A 124 -11.28 -5.90 2.38
C GLY A 124 -11.21 -7.07 1.40
N GLN A 125 -10.01 -7.56 1.09
CA GLN A 125 -9.84 -8.71 0.21
C GLN A 125 -10.34 -10.02 0.83
N LEU A 126 -10.22 -10.19 2.14
CA LEU A 126 -10.81 -11.33 2.85
C LEU A 126 -12.33 -11.30 2.84
N TYR A 127 -12.96 -10.13 3.00
CA TYR A 127 -14.40 -10.00 2.82
C TYR A 127 -14.84 -10.46 1.43
N ILE A 128 -14.16 -10.00 0.39
CA ILE A 128 -14.45 -10.41 -1.01
C ILE A 128 -14.29 -11.94 -1.18
N ALA A 129 -13.32 -12.55 -0.48
CA ALA A 129 -13.07 -13.99 -0.56
C ALA A 129 -14.10 -14.83 0.20
N THR A 130 -14.63 -14.34 1.32
CA THR A 130 -15.39 -15.13 2.30
C THR A 130 -16.83 -14.70 2.48
N GLY A 131 -17.16 -13.45 2.18
CA GLY A 131 -18.45 -12.83 2.53
C GLY A 131 -18.64 -12.58 4.03
N ASN A 132 -17.58 -12.66 4.85
CA ASN A 132 -17.69 -12.44 6.30
C ASN A 132 -17.80 -10.96 6.62
N GLU A 133 -18.98 -10.54 7.12
CA GLU A 133 -19.28 -9.14 7.43
C GLU A 133 -18.40 -8.53 8.52
N GLU A 134 -17.83 -9.34 9.41
CA GLU A 134 -16.86 -8.84 10.40
C GLU A 134 -15.63 -8.24 9.73
N TYR A 135 -15.12 -8.87 8.65
CA TYR A 135 -14.00 -8.35 7.88
C TYR A 135 -14.36 -7.05 7.15
N ALA A 136 -15.60 -6.97 6.63
CA ALA A 136 -16.09 -5.73 6.02
C ALA A 136 -16.16 -4.57 7.02
N GLU A 137 -16.62 -4.85 8.23
CA GLU A 137 -16.70 -3.85 9.30
C GLU A 137 -15.33 -3.32 9.70
N ILE A 138 -14.34 -4.23 9.89
CA ILE A 138 -12.95 -3.85 10.20
C ILE A 138 -12.38 -2.96 9.10
N ALA A 139 -12.53 -3.36 7.83
CA ALA A 139 -12.03 -2.60 6.70
C ALA A 139 -12.65 -1.20 6.61
N LYS A 140 -13.99 -1.09 6.71
CA LYS A 140 -14.72 0.19 6.64
C LYS A 140 -14.31 1.13 7.77
N LYS A 141 -14.35 0.66 9.02
CA LYS A 141 -13.97 1.48 10.19
C LYS A 141 -12.52 1.97 10.10
N THR A 142 -11.62 1.09 9.68
CA THR A 142 -10.22 1.47 9.50
C THR A 142 -10.05 2.49 8.37
N PHE A 143 -10.79 2.36 7.27
CA PHE A 143 -10.77 3.32 6.17
C PHE A 143 -11.26 4.70 6.61
N ASP A 144 -12.36 4.76 7.38
CA ASP A 144 -12.89 6.01 7.94
C ASP A 144 -11.87 6.69 8.87
N ILE A 145 -11.12 5.90 9.66
CA ILE A 145 -10.03 6.42 10.50
C ILE A 145 -8.90 7.01 9.64
N ILE A 146 -8.52 6.36 8.54
CA ILE A 146 -7.52 6.92 7.61
C ILE A 146 -7.98 8.28 7.08
N LEU A 147 -9.22 8.38 6.60
CA LEU A 147 -9.77 9.63 6.11
C LEU A 147 -9.81 10.72 7.19
N SER A 148 -10.14 10.37 8.43
CA SER A 148 -10.15 11.31 9.56
C SER A 148 -8.76 11.82 9.95
N LYS A 149 -7.69 11.12 9.56
CA LYS A 149 -6.29 11.47 9.82
C LYS A 149 -5.61 12.15 8.61
N ALA A 150 -6.34 12.44 7.55
CA ALA A 150 -5.76 12.95 6.29
C ALA A 150 -4.92 14.22 6.47
N ASP A 151 -5.35 15.14 7.33
CA ASP A 151 -4.63 16.39 7.60
C ASP A 151 -3.37 16.21 8.47
N ASN A 152 -3.27 15.10 9.19
CA ASN A 152 -2.11 14.78 10.01
C ASN A 152 -1.85 13.26 10.08
N PRO A 153 -1.40 12.64 8.96
CA PRO A 153 -1.22 11.20 8.86
C PRO A 153 -0.22 10.61 9.88
N LYS A 154 0.72 11.42 10.35
CA LYS A 154 1.71 11.04 11.37
C LYS A 154 1.21 11.24 12.82
N GLY A 155 0.08 11.92 13.02
CA GLY A 155 -0.49 12.18 14.34
C GLY A 155 0.52 12.81 15.32
N LYS A 156 0.64 12.24 16.52
CA LYS A 156 1.59 12.69 17.57
C LYS A 156 3.08 12.59 17.18
N TRP A 157 3.40 11.83 16.13
CA TRP A 157 4.75 11.66 15.61
C TRP A 157 5.15 12.70 14.56
N ASN A 158 4.24 13.60 14.22
CA ASN A 158 4.58 14.74 13.38
C ASN A 158 5.49 15.69 14.14
N LYS A 159 6.74 15.83 13.67
CA LYS A 159 7.77 16.69 14.28
C LYS A 159 7.80 18.10 13.73
N ILE A 160 6.92 18.42 12.75
CA ILE A 160 6.84 19.77 12.18
C ILE A 160 6.21 20.68 13.21
N HIS A 161 6.87 21.82 13.46
CA HIS A 161 6.27 22.90 14.26
C HIS A 161 5.18 23.59 13.40
N LYS A 162 3.94 23.46 13.85
CA LYS A 162 2.77 23.95 13.12
C LYS A 162 2.91 25.45 12.78
N GLY A 163 2.57 25.82 11.54
CA GLY A 163 2.62 27.20 11.05
C GLY A 163 4.02 27.67 10.63
N THR A 164 5.02 26.79 10.58
CA THR A 164 6.37 27.16 10.11
C THR A 164 6.62 26.72 8.67
N ARG A 165 6.41 25.44 8.38
CA ARG A 165 6.59 24.84 7.05
C ARG A 165 5.64 23.66 6.92
N ASP A 166 4.36 23.96 6.80
CA ASP A 166 3.33 22.95 6.65
C ASP A 166 3.37 22.43 5.21
N LEU A 167 3.74 21.16 5.05
CA LEU A 167 3.88 20.49 3.77
C LEU A 167 2.86 19.36 3.66
N LYS A 168 2.17 19.30 2.53
CA LYS A 168 1.41 18.13 2.08
C LYS A 168 2.38 17.10 1.54
N ASN A 169 2.16 15.83 1.85
CA ASN A 169 2.99 14.72 1.38
C ASN A 169 2.24 13.83 0.38
N PHE A 170 2.95 13.35 -0.63
CA PHE A 170 2.45 12.56 -1.74
C PHE A 170 1.94 11.17 -1.34
N ALA A 171 2.48 10.57 -0.27
CA ALA A 171 2.21 9.18 0.09
C ALA A 171 0.74 8.89 0.37
N LEU A 172 0.00 9.83 0.99
CA LEU A 172 -1.41 9.60 1.31
C LEU A 172 -2.33 9.57 0.08
N PRO A 173 -2.36 10.57 -0.82
CA PRO A 173 -3.20 10.50 -2.02
C PRO A 173 -2.81 9.33 -2.94
N MET A 174 -1.52 9.00 -3.01
CA MET A 174 -1.03 7.82 -3.73
C MET A 174 -1.68 6.53 -3.20
N ILE A 175 -1.54 6.25 -1.91
CA ILE A 175 -2.04 4.98 -1.34
C ILE A 175 -3.56 4.93 -1.28
N LEU A 176 -4.25 6.05 -1.09
CA LEU A 176 -5.72 6.11 -1.10
C LEU A 176 -6.31 5.73 -2.46
N CYS A 177 -5.62 6.06 -3.55
CA CYS A 177 -6.03 5.66 -4.91
C CYS A 177 -6.13 4.13 -5.01
N ASN A 178 -5.06 3.43 -4.63
CA ASN A 178 -5.05 1.96 -4.63
C ASN A 178 -6.03 1.37 -3.63
N LEU A 179 -6.07 1.93 -2.42
CA LEU A 179 -6.92 1.44 -1.35
C LEU A 179 -8.39 1.46 -1.73
N ALA A 180 -8.86 2.55 -2.33
CA ALA A 180 -10.24 2.68 -2.79
C ALA A 180 -10.59 1.68 -3.92
N LEU A 181 -9.64 1.37 -4.81
CA LEU A 181 -9.80 0.32 -5.83
C LEU A 181 -9.89 -1.08 -5.20
N GLU A 182 -9.05 -1.37 -4.20
CA GLU A 182 -9.00 -2.70 -3.55
C GLU A 182 -10.24 -3.01 -2.72
N ILE A 183 -10.89 -1.99 -2.15
CA ILE A 183 -12.08 -2.16 -1.31
C ILE A 183 -13.35 -1.57 -1.95
N GLU A 184 -13.35 -1.30 -3.24
CA GLU A 184 -14.48 -0.72 -3.99
C GLU A 184 -15.84 -1.32 -3.60
N PRO A 185 -16.02 -2.66 -3.47
CA PRO A 185 -17.30 -3.25 -3.09
C PRO A 185 -17.81 -2.88 -1.70
N LEU A 186 -16.95 -2.32 -0.85
CA LEU A 186 -17.27 -1.93 0.53
C LEU A 186 -17.66 -0.46 0.68
N LEU A 187 -17.38 0.36 -0.33
CA LEU A 187 -17.58 1.81 -0.28
C LEU A 187 -18.86 2.22 -1.01
N SER A 188 -19.50 3.28 -0.52
CA SER A 188 -20.62 3.89 -1.26
C SER A 188 -20.15 4.55 -2.55
N THR A 189 -21.02 4.61 -3.55
CA THR A 189 -20.73 5.29 -4.83
C THR A 189 -20.26 6.73 -4.63
N GLU A 190 -20.86 7.45 -3.68
CA GLU A 190 -20.47 8.83 -3.37
C GLU A 190 -19.06 8.90 -2.77
N CYS A 191 -18.74 8.02 -1.81
CA CYS A 191 -17.41 7.93 -1.21
C CYS A 191 -16.35 7.58 -2.25
N LEU A 192 -16.62 6.61 -3.11
CA LEU A 192 -15.73 6.20 -4.20
C LEU A 192 -15.46 7.34 -5.17
N SER A 193 -16.52 7.97 -5.70
CA SER A 193 -16.38 9.05 -6.68
C SER A 193 -15.56 10.20 -6.11
N ARG A 194 -15.87 10.63 -4.88
CA ARG A 194 -15.12 11.69 -4.19
C ARG A 194 -13.66 11.31 -3.97
N THR A 195 -13.38 10.08 -3.53
CA THR A 195 -12.01 9.62 -3.27
C THR A 195 -11.24 9.54 -4.58
N PHE A 196 -11.81 8.99 -5.64
CA PHE A 196 -11.16 8.87 -6.94
C PHE A 196 -10.82 10.23 -7.56
N GLU A 197 -11.78 11.16 -7.62
CA GLU A 197 -11.52 12.49 -8.18
C GLU A 197 -10.50 13.27 -7.35
N ASN A 198 -10.54 13.15 -6.02
CA ASN A 198 -9.53 13.77 -5.16
C ASN A 198 -8.13 13.17 -5.40
N CYS A 199 -8.01 11.84 -5.52
CA CYS A 199 -6.72 11.20 -5.82
C CYS A 199 -6.19 11.62 -7.20
N ILE A 200 -7.06 11.70 -8.22
CA ILE A 200 -6.66 12.17 -9.56
C ILE A 200 -6.16 13.61 -9.47
N HIS A 201 -6.90 14.49 -8.81
CA HIS A 201 -6.50 15.89 -8.65
C HIS A 201 -5.16 16.00 -7.92
N GLU A 202 -5.03 15.40 -6.75
CA GLU A 202 -3.80 15.47 -5.96
C GLU A 202 -2.60 14.89 -6.74
N VAL A 203 -2.71 13.67 -7.25
CA VAL A 203 -1.59 12.98 -7.90
C VAL A 203 -1.23 13.63 -9.25
N MET A 204 -2.21 13.95 -10.08
CA MET A 204 -1.98 14.35 -11.47
C MET A 204 -1.98 15.86 -11.74
N GLU A 205 -2.34 16.69 -10.74
CA GLU A 205 -2.39 18.13 -10.87
C GLU A 205 -1.58 18.85 -9.78
N VAL A 206 -1.66 18.38 -8.51
CA VAL A 206 -0.95 19.03 -7.40
C VAL A 206 0.51 18.57 -7.31
N PHE A 207 0.78 17.27 -7.33
CA PHE A 207 2.14 16.73 -7.18
C PHE A 207 2.88 16.53 -8.50
N LEU A 208 2.19 16.34 -9.62
CA LEU A 208 2.79 16.30 -10.95
C LEU A 208 3.11 17.72 -11.42
N ARG A 209 4.39 17.99 -11.75
CA ARG A 209 4.91 19.34 -12.03
C ARG A 209 5.34 19.51 -13.49
N PRO A 210 4.49 20.14 -14.33
CA PRO A 210 4.85 20.44 -15.71
C PRO A 210 6.10 21.31 -15.83
N GLU A 211 6.27 22.29 -14.92
CA GLU A 211 7.41 23.20 -14.86
C GLU A 211 8.74 22.51 -14.52
N LEU A 212 8.68 21.31 -13.93
CA LEU A 212 9.84 20.43 -13.69
C LEU A 212 9.97 19.34 -14.75
N GLY A 213 9.46 19.56 -15.97
CA GLY A 213 9.51 18.58 -17.06
C GLY A 213 8.47 17.46 -16.95
N GLY A 214 7.50 17.59 -16.06
CA GLY A 214 6.47 16.59 -15.80
C GLY A 214 6.94 15.49 -14.84
N LEU A 215 7.76 15.87 -13.86
CA LEU A 215 8.16 15.01 -12.75
C LEU A 215 7.19 15.15 -11.58
N VAL A 216 7.17 14.16 -10.69
CA VAL A 216 6.36 14.15 -9.48
C VAL A 216 7.24 14.46 -8.27
N VAL A 217 6.82 15.43 -7.46
CA VAL A 217 7.49 15.79 -6.20
C VAL A 217 6.86 15.07 -5.02
N GLU A 218 7.62 14.87 -3.95
CA GLU A 218 7.15 14.18 -2.74
C GLU A 218 6.41 15.09 -1.77
N ASN A 219 6.70 16.41 -1.81
CA ASN A 219 6.09 17.37 -0.91
C ASN A 219 5.80 18.70 -1.63
N VAL A 220 4.68 19.31 -1.25
CA VAL A 220 4.27 20.65 -1.68
C VAL A 220 3.77 21.45 -0.47
N LEU A 221 3.67 22.78 -0.58
CA LEU A 221 2.99 23.59 0.41
C LEU A 221 1.49 23.23 0.47
N GLU A 222 0.78 23.62 1.53
CA GLU A 222 -0.66 23.36 1.68
C GLU A 222 -1.50 23.93 0.51
N ASN A 223 -1.08 25.06 -0.06
CA ASN A 223 -1.71 25.66 -1.25
C ASN A 223 -1.33 24.97 -2.57
N GLY A 224 -0.52 23.92 -2.52
CA GLY A 224 -0.06 23.18 -3.69
C GLY A 224 1.18 23.78 -4.38
N GLU A 225 1.76 24.89 -3.92
CA GLU A 225 2.97 25.48 -4.50
C GLU A 225 4.23 24.69 -4.13
N LEU A 226 5.27 24.82 -4.95
CA LEU A 226 6.60 24.26 -4.65
C LEU A 226 7.25 25.04 -3.50
N SER A 227 7.94 24.32 -2.63
CA SER A 227 8.76 24.92 -1.57
C SER A 227 10.24 24.77 -1.90
N ASP A 228 10.98 25.88 -1.91
CA ASP A 228 12.45 25.85 -2.09
C ASP A 228 13.15 25.48 -0.78
N CYS A 229 12.93 24.25 -0.33
CA CYS A 229 13.58 23.64 0.82
C CYS A 229 14.02 22.21 0.49
N PHE A 230 14.78 21.58 1.38
CA PHE A 230 15.25 20.20 1.18
C PHE A 230 14.09 19.24 0.91
N GLU A 231 13.06 19.27 1.75
CA GLU A 231 11.88 18.39 1.63
C GLU A 231 11.04 18.71 0.39
N GLY A 232 10.93 20.01 0.02
CA GLY A 232 10.17 20.44 -1.16
C GLY A 232 10.85 20.08 -2.49
N ARG A 233 12.18 19.88 -2.49
CA ARG A 233 12.95 19.39 -3.64
C ARG A 233 13.06 17.88 -3.72
N HIS A 234 12.51 17.16 -2.71
CA HIS A 234 12.57 15.71 -2.66
C HIS A 234 11.67 15.08 -3.73
N MET A 235 12.22 14.15 -4.48
CA MET A 235 11.53 13.31 -5.44
C MET A 235 11.81 11.84 -5.08
N ASN A 236 10.78 11.02 -5.08
CA ASN A 236 10.88 9.57 -4.85
C ASN A 236 10.39 8.83 -6.10
N PRO A 237 11.29 8.38 -6.98
CA PRO A 237 10.90 7.66 -8.18
C PRO A 237 10.07 6.41 -7.89
N GLY A 238 10.33 5.70 -6.79
CA GLY A 238 9.56 4.51 -6.38
C GLY A 238 8.10 4.84 -6.12
N HIS A 239 7.80 5.81 -5.25
CA HIS A 239 6.44 6.28 -4.99
C HIS A 239 5.74 6.80 -6.25
N SER A 240 6.49 7.54 -7.07
CA SER A 240 5.94 8.10 -8.32
C SER A 240 5.54 7.01 -9.30
N LEU A 241 6.35 5.96 -9.46
CA LEU A 241 6.04 4.82 -10.34
C LEU A 241 4.84 4.03 -9.81
N GLU A 242 4.78 3.82 -8.51
CA GLU A 242 3.66 3.16 -7.84
C GLU A 242 2.36 3.95 -8.04
N ALA A 243 2.39 5.26 -7.82
CA ALA A 243 1.24 6.13 -8.06
C ALA A 243 0.78 6.11 -9.53
N MET A 244 1.70 6.14 -10.48
CA MET A 244 1.33 6.10 -11.90
C MET A 244 0.66 4.78 -12.26
N TRP A 245 1.11 3.65 -11.69
CA TRP A 245 0.42 2.39 -11.85
C TRP A 245 -1.01 2.46 -11.28
N PHE A 246 -1.21 2.98 -10.06
CA PHE A 246 -2.54 3.14 -9.47
C PHE A 246 -3.46 4.03 -10.32
N ILE A 247 -2.93 5.14 -10.85
CA ILE A 247 -3.69 6.03 -11.75
C ILE A 247 -4.04 5.33 -13.08
N MET A 248 -3.17 4.49 -13.63
CA MET A 248 -3.50 3.71 -14.82
C MET A 248 -4.64 2.71 -14.56
N ASP A 249 -4.63 2.02 -13.42
CA ASP A 249 -5.72 1.12 -13.01
C ASP A 249 -7.01 1.89 -12.77
N LEU A 250 -6.93 3.06 -12.13
CA LEU A 250 -8.08 3.93 -11.95
C LEU A 250 -8.62 4.45 -13.29
N GLY A 251 -7.74 4.86 -14.20
CA GLY A 251 -8.11 5.28 -15.55
C GLY A 251 -8.84 4.16 -16.33
N LYS A 252 -8.38 2.92 -16.19
CA LYS A 252 -9.05 1.75 -16.75
C LYS A 252 -10.43 1.52 -16.10
N ARG A 253 -10.52 1.65 -14.78
CA ARG A 253 -11.77 1.49 -14.01
C ARG A 253 -12.82 2.54 -14.38
N LEU A 254 -12.41 3.76 -14.68
CA LEU A 254 -13.27 4.90 -15.02
C LEU A 254 -13.50 5.09 -16.52
N ASP A 255 -12.92 4.24 -17.38
CA ASP A 255 -12.90 4.37 -18.85
C ASP A 255 -12.35 5.74 -19.31
N ARG A 256 -11.22 6.16 -18.70
CA ARG A 256 -10.53 7.42 -18.97
C ARG A 256 -9.14 7.16 -19.58
N PRO A 257 -9.04 6.85 -20.89
CA PRO A 257 -7.78 6.52 -21.55
C PRO A 257 -6.74 7.66 -21.51
N GLU A 258 -7.18 8.91 -21.44
CA GLU A 258 -6.29 10.07 -21.28
C GLU A 258 -5.49 10.04 -19.96
N LEU A 259 -6.09 9.55 -18.87
CA LEU A 259 -5.37 9.34 -17.60
C LEU A 259 -4.30 8.25 -17.73
N ILE A 260 -4.64 7.14 -18.40
CA ILE A 260 -3.70 6.04 -18.64
C ILE A 260 -2.49 6.54 -19.42
N MET A 261 -2.70 7.30 -20.48
CA MET A 261 -1.63 7.85 -21.32
C MET A 261 -0.76 8.84 -20.53
N LYS A 262 -1.38 9.77 -19.81
CA LYS A 262 -0.66 10.76 -18.99
C LYS A 262 0.17 10.09 -17.89
N ALA A 263 -0.39 9.11 -17.17
CA ALA A 263 0.30 8.37 -16.14
C ALA A 263 1.48 7.54 -16.70
N LYS A 264 1.29 6.85 -17.82
CA LYS A 264 2.35 6.14 -18.52
C LYS A 264 3.52 7.06 -18.90
N ASP A 265 3.22 8.22 -19.51
CA ASP A 265 4.25 9.16 -19.94
C ASP A 265 5.01 9.74 -18.73
N THR A 266 4.30 10.00 -17.63
CA THR A 266 4.90 10.44 -16.36
C THR A 266 5.80 9.34 -15.77
N ALA A 267 5.34 8.08 -15.75
CA ALA A 267 6.14 6.95 -15.28
C ALA A 267 7.46 6.83 -16.05
N LEU A 268 7.44 6.94 -17.38
CA LEU A 268 8.65 6.89 -18.22
C LEU A 268 9.61 8.04 -17.90
N LYS A 269 9.10 9.25 -17.63
CA LYS A 269 9.92 10.39 -17.21
C LYS A 269 10.56 10.13 -15.85
N MET A 270 9.82 9.60 -14.89
CA MET A 270 10.33 9.25 -13.56
C MET A 270 11.39 8.14 -13.61
N VAL A 271 11.22 7.13 -14.46
CA VAL A 271 12.27 6.11 -14.71
C VAL A 271 13.54 6.78 -15.23
N ASN A 272 13.43 7.61 -16.28
CA ASN A 272 14.58 8.29 -16.87
C ASN A 272 15.28 9.23 -15.88
N TYR A 273 14.53 9.89 -15.01
CA TYR A 273 15.06 10.76 -13.96
C TYR A 273 15.80 9.99 -12.87
N GLY A 274 15.20 8.88 -12.38
CA GLY A 274 15.73 8.11 -11.28
C GLY A 274 16.75 7.04 -11.67
N TRP A 275 16.96 6.77 -12.97
CA TRP A 275 17.85 5.71 -13.43
C TRP A 275 19.30 6.10 -13.35
N ASP A 276 20.07 5.38 -12.54
CA ASP A 276 21.52 5.47 -12.51
C ASP A 276 22.13 4.68 -13.67
N LYS A 277 22.79 5.39 -14.59
CA LYS A 277 23.38 4.78 -15.78
C LYS A 277 24.65 3.99 -15.49
N GLU A 278 25.37 4.32 -14.41
CA GLU A 278 26.62 3.65 -14.04
C GLU A 278 26.31 2.36 -13.26
N LEU A 279 25.43 2.43 -12.28
CA LEU A 279 25.07 1.30 -11.43
C LEU A 279 23.93 0.43 -12.00
N SER A 280 23.26 0.91 -13.04
CA SER A 280 22.12 0.22 -13.69
C SER A 280 20.96 -0.10 -12.72
N LEU A 281 20.67 0.85 -11.84
CA LEU A 281 19.60 0.75 -10.86
C LEU A 281 18.83 2.07 -10.75
N ILE A 282 17.67 2.04 -10.10
CA ILE A 282 16.89 3.23 -9.83
C ILE A 282 17.21 3.78 -8.44
N HIS A 283 17.47 5.08 -8.36
CA HIS A 283 17.62 5.77 -7.07
C HIS A 283 16.25 5.91 -6.39
N ILE A 284 16.22 5.58 -5.13
CA ILE A 284 15.03 5.69 -4.30
C ILE A 284 15.20 6.87 -3.34
#